data_52665aa939f51a31c79125793148e49b
#
_entry.id   52665aa939f51a31c79125793148e49b
#
_cell.length_a   1.000
_cell.length_b   1.000
_cell.length_c   1.000
_cell.angle_alpha   90.00
_cell.angle_beta   90.00
_cell.angle_gamma   90.00
#
_symmetry.space_group_name_H-M   'P 1'
#
loop_
_entity.id
_entity.type
_entity.pdbx_description
1 polymer ?
#
loop_
_entity_poly.entity_id
_entity_poly.type
_entity_poly.pdbx_seq_one_letter_code
_entity_poly.pdbx_strand_id
1 'polypeptide(L)'
;MEINVFMQKLQIKHKTCYIDQNGSDGPIILWGMYPHRGNEIAHMWECLMETVNDQDFLLCAFQVEDWNGDFSPWKAPAAFGNEDFKGNGLKTLQWLTNDLIPELKTAYGADREIYLIGYSLAGLFALWTAYETDIFSAIASCSGSLWF
;
A
#
# COMPACT_ATOMS: atom_id res chain seq x y z
N MET A 1 -8.55 16.99 -9.87
CA MET A 1 -7.50 16.44 -10.74
C MET A 1 -7.92 15.04 -11.17
N GLU A 2 -7.93 14.81 -12.44
CA GLU A 2 -8.34 13.51 -12.98
C GLU A 2 -7.29 12.46 -12.63
N ILE A 3 -7.73 11.31 -12.11
CA ILE A 3 -6.90 10.12 -12.01
C ILE A 3 -6.45 9.80 -13.44
N ASN A 4 -5.16 9.54 -13.63
CA ASN A 4 -4.60 9.23 -14.94
C ASN A 4 -5.50 8.23 -15.67
N VAL A 5 -5.95 8.58 -16.87
CA VAL A 5 -6.89 7.80 -17.69
C VAL A 5 -6.42 6.36 -17.93
N PHE A 6 -5.14 6.08 -17.72
CA PHE A 6 -4.53 4.76 -17.94
C PHE A 6 -4.48 3.89 -16.68
N MET A 7 -4.81 4.44 -15.51
CA MET A 7 -4.76 3.68 -14.25
C MET A 7 -5.98 2.78 -14.12
N GLN A 8 -5.73 1.48 -14.00
CA GLN A 8 -6.79 0.49 -13.88
C GLN A 8 -7.31 0.46 -12.44
N LYS A 9 -8.63 0.53 -12.29
CA LYS A 9 -9.31 0.38 -11.01
C LYS A 9 -9.79 -1.06 -10.87
N LEU A 10 -9.40 -1.73 -9.79
CA LEU A 10 -9.82 -3.09 -9.47
C LEU A 10 -10.45 -3.14 -8.08
N GLN A 11 -11.40 -4.06 -7.93
CA GLN A 11 -11.99 -4.37 -6.64
C GLN A 11 -11.53 -5.79 -6.24
N ILE A 12 -10.80 -5.89 -5.14
CA ILE A 12 -10.32 -7.18 -4.63
C ILE A 12 -10.90 -7.37 -3.24
N LYS A 13 -11.85 -8.31 -3.13
CA LYS A 13 -12.72 -8.47 -1.96
C LYS A 13 -13.48 -7.15 -1.72
N HIS A 14 -13.22 -6.48 -0.59
CA HIS A 14 -13.91 -5.25 -0.22
C HIS A 14 -13.06 -3.99 -0.42
N LYS A 15 -11.85 -4.14 -0.99
CA LYS A 15 -10.91 -3.02 -1.13
C LYS A 15 -10.71 -2.65 -2.59
N THR A 16 -10.67 -1.34 -2.83
CA THR A 16 -10.39 -0.78 -4.15
C THR A 16 -8.90 -0.59 -4.32
N CYS A 17 -8.39 -1.01 -5.47
CA CYS A 17 -6.99 -0.84 -5.85
C CYS A 17 -6.90 -0.09 -7.17
N TYR A 18 -5.88 0.75 -7.29
CA TYR A 18 -5.54 1.48 -8.51
C TYR A 18 -4.17 1.02 -8.98
N ILE A 19 -4.08 0.56 -10.21
CA ILE A 19 -2.90 -0.14 -10.75
C ILE A 19 -2.46 0.52 -12.04
N ASP A 20 -1.17 0.81 -12.13
CA ASP A 20 -0.52 1.18 -13.39
C ASP A 20 0.91 0.63 -13.38
N GLN A 21 1.47 0.42 -14.56
CA GLN A 21 2.85 -0.01 -14.72
C GLN A 21 3.50 0.67 -15.92
N ASN A 22 4.79 0.92 -15.82
CA ASN A 22 5.58 1.48 -16.93
C ASN A 22 6.31 0.41 -17.76
N GLY A 23 6.20 -0.85 -17.36
CA GLY A 23 6.82 -1.99 -18.02
C GLY A 23 6.45 -3.28 -17.32
N SER A 24 6.83 -4.42 -17.90
CA SER A 24 6.43 -5.75 -17.43
C SER A 24 7.38 -6.37 -16.41
N ASP A 25 8.55 -5.77 -16.21
CA ASP A 25 9.55 -6.24 -15.26
C ASP A 25 9.59 -5.33 -14.03
N GLY A 26 10.47 -5.62 -13.08
CA GLY A 26 10.65 -4.83 -11.89
C GLY A 26 9.65 -5.16 -10.80
N PRO A 27 9.73 -4.46 -9.65
CA PRO A 27 8.92 -4.78 -8.50
C PRO A 27 7.47 -4.34 -8.64
N ILE A 28 6.61 -5.00 -7.89
CA ILE A 28 5.25 -4.52 -7.58
C ILE A 28 5.38 -3.69 -6.30
N ILE A 29 5.03 -2.41 -6.39
CA ILE A 29 5.07 -1.48 -5.26
C ILE A 29 3.65 -1.32 -4.73
N LEU A 30 3.44 -1.77 -3.50
CA LEU A 30 2.18 -1.62 -2.80
C LEU A 30 2.22 -0.36 -1.95
N TRP A 31 1.20 0.47 -2.08
CA TRP A 31 1.07 1.71 -1.33
C TRP A 31 -0.33 1.82 -0.72
N GLY A 32 -0.40 1.84 0.61
CA GLY A 32 -1.64 2.04 1.33
C GLY A 32 -2.03 3.52 1.31
N MET A 33 -3.18 3.82 0.74
CA MET A 33 -3.64 5.19 0.57
C MET A 33 -4.78 5.56 1.51
N TYR A 34 -4.83 6.83 1.87
CA TYR A 34 -5.90 7.38 2.68
C TYR A 34 -7.22 7.36 1.90
N PRO A 35 -8.35 7.06 2.56
CA PRO A 35 -9.65 7.08 1.87
C PRO A 35 -9.93 8.44 1.22
N HIS A 36 -10.53 8.41 0.03
CA HIS A 36 -10.99 9.60 -0.69
C HIS A 36 -9.92 10.58 -1.18
N ARG A 37 -8.65 10.16 -1.25
CA ARG A 37 -7.55 10.99 -1.75
C ARG A 37 -6.97 10.47 -3.06
N GLY A 38 -7.82 10.24 -4.06
CA GLY A 38 -7.41 9.70 -5.35
C GLY A 38 -6.37 10.52 -6.11
N ASN A 39 -6.29 11.85 -5.86
CA ASN A 39 -5.28 12.71 -6.47
C ASN A 39 -3.84 12.42 -5.97
N GLU A 40 -3.69 11.80 -4.81
CA GLU A 40 -2.37 11.42 -4.29
C GLU A 40 -1.73 10.31 -5.13
N ILE A 41 -2.53 9.48 -5.78
CA ILE A 41 -2.05 8.40 -6.64
C ILE A 41 -1.28 8.95 -7.83
N ALA A 42 -1.83 9.94 -8.52
CA ALA A 42 -1.19 10.57 -9.67
C ALA A 42 0.13 11.21 -9.26
N HIS A 43 0.16 11.87 -8.11
CA HIS A 43 1.38 12.47 -7.59
C HIS A 43 2.44 11.43 -7.23
N MET A 44 2.05 10.34 -6.58
CA MET A 44 2.97 9.23 -6.28
C MET A 44 3.53 8.62 -7.57
N TRP A 45 2.67 8.41 -8.57
CA TRP A 45 3.09 7.90 -9.87
C TRP A 45 4.15 8.80 -10.52
N GLU A 46 3.89 10.11 -10.56
CA GLU A 46 4.83 11.07 -11.13
C GLU A 46 6.16 11.08 -10.40
N CYS A 47 6.14 11.06 -9.06
CA CYS A 47 7.34 10.99 -8.25
C CYS A 47 8.16 9.73 -8.53
N LEU A 48 7.51 8.59 -8.65
CA LEU A 48 8.17 7.34 -8.99
C LEU A 48 8.77 7.38 -10.39
N MET A 49 8.03 7.88 -11.37
CA MET A 49 8.52 8.00 -12.75
C MET A 49 9.75 8.89 -12.85
N GLU A 50 9.79 9.98 -12.09
CA GLU A 50 10.94 10.88 -12.06
C GLU A 50 12.15 10.29 -11.34
N THR A 51 11.90 9.51 -10.28
CA THR A 51 12.94 8.97 -9.41
C THR A 51 13.60 7.72 -10.01
N VAL A 52 12.81 6.85 -10.63
CA VAL A 52 13.27 5.54 -11.17
C VAL A 52 13.23 5.54 -12.69
N ASN A 53 13.92 6.48 -13.28
CA ASN A 53 13.89 6.84 -14.70
C ASN A 53 14.05 5.66 -15.68
N ASP A 54 14.88 4.67 -15.36
CA ASP A 54 15.28 3.60 -16.28
C ASP A 54 14.86 2.21 -15.78
N GLN A 55 13.97 2.15 -14.78
CA GLN A 55 13.53 0.89 -14.19
C GLN A 55 12.03 0.71 -14.31
N ASP A 56 11.64 -0.51 -14.64
CA ASP A 56 10.23 -0.87 -14.67
C ASP A 56 9.70 -1.07 -13.26
N PHE A 57 8.44 -0.73 -13.06
CA PHE A 57 7.71 -1.03 -11.83
C PHE A 57 6.21 -1.09 -12.11
N LEU A 58 5.49 -1.73 -11.22
CA LEU A 58 4.04 -1.63 -11.14
C LEU A 58 3.69 -0.96 -9.81
N LEU A 59 2.86 0.08 -9.85
CA LEU A 59 2.30 0.70 -8.66
C LEU A 59 0.89 0.17 -8.45
N CYS A 60 0.63 -0.36 -7.24
CA CYS A 60 -0.70 -0.72 -6.79
C CYS A 60 -1.01 0.07 -5.53
N ALA A 61 -1.86 1.08 -5.66
CA ALA A 61 -2.36 1.85 -4.52
C ALA A 61 -3.65 1.19 -4.03
N PHE A 62 -3.68 0.75 -2.76
CA PHE A 62 -4.87 0.13 -2.19
C PHE A 62 -5.51 1.07 -1.14
N GLN A 63 -6.83 1.17 -1.20
CA GLN A 63 -7.59 1.96 -0.23
C GLN A 63 -7.98 1.12 0.97
N VAL A 64 -7.80 1.70 2.16
CA VAL A 64 -8.40 1.17 3.39
C VAL A 64 -9.65 1.98 3.73
N GLU A 65 -10.58 1.39 4.44
CA GLU A 65 -11.82 2.06 4.84
C GLU A 65 -11.63 2.86 6.12
N ASP A 66 -10.88 2.31 7.06
CA ASP A 66 -10.61 2.88 8.37
C ASP A 66 -9.10 3.01 8.56
N TRP A 67 -8.56 4.18 8.31
CA TRP A 67 -7.12 4.42 8.38
C TRP A 67 -6.53 4.02 9.74
N ASN A 68 -7.13 4.49 10.83
CA ASN A 68 -6.62 4.22 12.17
C ASN A 68 -6.79 2.75 12.58
N GLY A 69 -7.87 2.12 12.16
CA GLY A 69 -8.11 0.71 12.45
C GLY A 69 -7.27 -0.23 11.60
N ASP A 70 -7.29 -0.01 10.29
CA ASP A 70 -6.71 -0.94 9.32
C ASP A 70 -5.18 -0.93 9.31
N PHE A 71 -4.55 0.17 9.70
CA PHE A 71 -3.09 0.28 9.75
C PHE A 71 -2.51 0.24 11.16
N SER A 72 -3.32 0.12 12.21
CA SER A 72 -2.77 -0.07 13.54
C SER A 72 -2.46 -1.54 13.81
N PRO A 73 -1.21 -1.88 14.17
CA PRO A 73 -0.84 -3.26 14.48
C PRO A 73 -1.48 -3.81 15.74
N TRP A 74 -1.82 -2.94 16.69
CA TRP A 74 -2.46 -3.27 17.96
C TRP A 74 -3.48 -2.20 18.35
N LYS A 75 -4.31 -2.54 19.31
CA LYS A 75 -5.31 -1.59 19.85
C LYS A 75 -4.64 -0.53 20.69
N ALA A 76 -5.10 0.71 20.54
CA ALA A 76 -4.66 1.82 21.36
C ALA A 76 -5.75 2.89 21.43
N PRO A 77 -5.80 3.70 22.50
CA PRO A 77 -6.74 4.83 22.57
C PRO A 77 -6.36 5.92 21.56
N ALA A 78 -7.32 6.77 21.24
CA ALA A 78 -7.12 7.89 20.32
C ALA A 78 -5.98 8.80 20.79
N ALA A 79 -5.04 9.08 19.88
CA ALA A 79 -3.97 10.04 20.13
C ALA A 79 -4.38 11.46 19.70
N PHE A 80 -5.18 11.55 18.64
CA PHE A 80 -5.71 12.80 18.10
C PHE A 80 -7.19 12.59 17.78
N GLY A 81 -8.04 13.54 18.18
CA GLY A 81 -9.47 13.41 17.96
C GLY A 81 -10.11 12.35 18.85
N ASN A 82 -11.17 11.71 18.37
CA ASN A 82 -12.00 10.80 19.12
C ASN A 82 -11.96 9.34 18.62
N GLU A 83 -11.19 9.05 17.59
CA GLU A 83 -11.13 7.71 17.01
C GLU A 83 -9.98 6.90 17.61
N ASP A 84 -10.34 5.79 18.24
CA ASP A 84 -9.37 4.82 18.73
C ASP A 84 -8.73 4.03 17.58
N PHE A 85 -7.57 3.46 17.86
CA PHE A 85 -6.89 2.53 16.98
C PHE A 85 -7.42 1.12 17.26
N LYS A 86 -8.05 0.50 16.27
CA LYS A 86 -8.74 -0.79 16.48
C LYS A 86 -7.79 -2.00 16.41
N GLY A 87 -6.58 -1.82 15.88
CA GLY A 87 -5.61 -2.90 15.80
C GLY A 87 -5.94 -3.95 14.74
N ASN A 88 -6.49 -3.54 13.60
CA ASN A 88 -6.85 -4.44 12.50
C ASN A 88 -5.71 -4.67 11.50
N GLY A 89 -4.48 -4.28 11.84
CA GLY A 89 -3.33 -4.42 10.96
C GLY A 89 -3.10 -5.85 10.48
N LEU A 90 -3.31 -6.85 11.35
CA LEU A 90 -3.18 -8.24 10.95
C LEU A 90 -4.18 -8.63 9.85
N LYS A 91 -5.41 -8.15 9.94
CA LYS A 91 -6.41 -8.40 8.89
C LYS A 91 -6.01 -7.76 7.57
N THR A 92 -5.46 -6.56 7.62
CA THR A 92 -4.94 -5.86 6.44
C THR A 92 -3.78 -6.65 5.83
N LEU A 93 -2.84 -7.11 6.65
CA LEU A 93 -1.73 -7.94 6.18
C LEU A 93 -2.23 -9.25 5.56
N GLN A 94 -3.19 -9.92 6.18
CA GLN A 94 -3.78 -11.15 5.63
C GLN A 94 -4.45 -10.90 4.28
N TRP A 95 -5.14 -9.79 4.11
CA TRP A 95 -5.71 -9.41 2.82
C TRP A 95 -4.61 -9.18 1.77
N LEU A 96 -3.53 -8.47 2.14
CA LEU A 96 -2.40 -8.27 1.25
C LEU A 96 -1.78 -9.59 0.80
N THR A 97 -1.51 -10.49 1.73
CA THR A 97 -0.78 -11.73 1.46
C THR A 97 -1.66 -12.83 0.84
N ASN A 98 -2.94 -12.89 1.17
CA ASN A 98 -3.83 -13.95 0.73
C ASN A 98 -4.70 -13.59 -0.48
N ASP A 99 -5.00 -12.31 -0.65
CA ASP A 99 -5.91 -11.85 -1.70
C ASP A 99 -5.21 -10.98 -2.75
N LEU A 100 -4.59 -9.86 -2.35
CA LEU A 100 -4.04 -8.89 -3.30
C LEU A 100 -2.80 -9.42 -4.02
N ILE A 101 -1.78 -9.82 -3.29
CA ILE A 101 -0.49 -10.21 -3.87
C ILE A 101 -0.63 -11.40 -4.82
N PRO A 102 -1.36 -12.48 -4.47
CA PRO A 102 -1.56 -13.58 -5.41
C PRO A 102 -2.24 -13.16 -6.70
N GLU A 103 -3.22 -12.28 -6.63
CA GLU A 103 -3.91 -11.80 -7.82
C GLU A 103 -3.03 -10.93 -8.70
N LEU A 104 -2.23 -10.05 -8.11
CA LEU A 104 -1.26 -9.24 -8.85
C LEU A 104 -0.19 -10.09 -9.52
N LYS A 105 0.33 -11.09 -8.83
CA LYS A 105 1.33 -12.00 -9.40
C LYS A 105 0.77 -12.83 -10.55
N THR A 106 -0.48 -13.28 -10.44
CA THR A 106 -1.15 -14.02 -11.52
C THR A 106 -1.36 -13.15 -12.75
N ALA A 107 -1.76 -11.89 -12.56
CA ALA A 107 -2.08 -10.99 -13.66
C ALA A 107 -0.85 -10.31 -14.28
N TYR A 108 0.19 -10.01 -13.48
CA TYR A 108 1.29 -9.12 -13.88
C TYR A 108 2.68 -9.73 -13.81
N GLY A 109 2.85 -10.91 -13.23
CA GLY A 109 4.14 -11.61 -13.19
C GLY A 109 4.44 -12.26 -11.84
N ALA A 110 4.55 -13.60 -11.84
CA ALA A 110 4.74 -14.41 -10.64
C ALA A 110 6.10 -14.19 -9.96
N ASP A 111 7.11 -13.81 -10.72
CA ASP A 111 8.49 -13.66 -10.23
C ASP A 111 8.81 -12.22 -9.78
N ARG A 112 7.87 -11.32 -9.85
CA ARG A 112 8.09 -9.91 -9.46
C ARG A 112 8.22 -9.81 -7.95
N GLU A 113 9.23 -9.05 -7.50
CA GLU A 113 9.39 -8.72 -6.09
C GLU A 113 8.26 -7.81 -5.61
N ILE A 114 7.97 -7.87 -4.32
CA ILE A 114 6.93 -7.05 -3.70
C ILE A 114 7.57 -6.06 -2.75
N TYR A 115 7.32 -4.78 -2.99
CA TYR A 115 7.74 -3.68 -2.11
C TYR A 115 6.52 -3.07 -1.45
N LEU A 116 6.64 -2.65 -0.20
CA LEU A 116 5.58 -2.01 0.56
C LEU A 116 6.03 -0.62 1.00
N ILE A 117 5.24 0.39 0.67
CA ILE A 117 5.47 1.78 1.08
C ILE A 117 4.31 2.22 1.98
N GLY A 118 4.62 2.85 3.09
CA GLY A 118 3.63 3.43 3.98
C GLY A 118 4.03 4.80 4.48
N TYR A 119 3.05 5.68 4.63
CA TYR A 119 3.20 7.01 5.19
C TYR A 119 2.48 7.10 6.54
N SER A 120 3.08 7.75 7.51
CA SER A 120 2.51 7.98 8.84
C SER A 120 2.14 6.65 9.53
N LEU A 121 0.89 6.40 9.87
CA LEU A 121 0.47 5.14 10.49
C LEU A 121 0.70 3.94 9.56
N ALA A 122 0.47 4.10 8.26
CA ALA A 122 0.80 3.07 7.28
C ALA A 122 2.32 2.82 7.20
N GLY A 123 3.14 3.80 7.57
CA GLY A 123 4.59 3.63 7.72
C GLY A 123 4.95 2.74 8.90
N LEU A 124 4.28 2.89 10.03
CA LEU A 124 4.41 1.97 11.17
C LEU A 124 3.92 0.57 10.76
N PHE A 125 2.77 0.48 10.13
CA PHE A 125 2.24 -0.78 9.62
C PHE A 125 3.27 -1.49 8.73
N ALA A 126 3.86 -0.78 7.78
CA ALA A 126 4.85 -1.35 6.88
C ALA A 126 6.05 -1.93 7.64
N LEU A 127 6.61 -1.20 8.60
CA LEU A 127 7.71 -1.69 9.43
C LEU A 127 7.30 -2.92 10.25
N TRP A 128 6.11 -2.89 10.82
CA TRP A 128 5.59 -4.00 11.61
C TRP A 128 5.46 -5.27 10.76
N THR A 129 5.05 -5.16 9.49
CA THR A 129 4.93 -6.33 8.61
C THR A 129 6.25 -7.07 8.42
N ALA A 130 7.37 -6.38 8.54
CA ALA A 130 8.70 -7.02 8.44
C ALA A 130 8.95 -8.04 9.55
N TYR A 131 8.30 -7.89 10.69
CA TYR A 131 8.38 -8.86 11.79
C TYR A 131 7.37 -10.00 11.64
N GLU A 132 6.33 -9.81 10.84
CA GLU A 132 5.26 -10.78 10.68
C GLU A 132 5.46 -11.69 9.46
N THR A 133 6.17 -11.21 8.43
CA THR A 133 6.33 -11.95 7.18
C THR A 133 7.59 -11.50 6.45
N ASP A 134 8.14 -12.35 5.63
CA ASP A 134 9.28 -12.07 4.75
C ASP A 134 8.87 -11.94 3.27
N ILE A 135 7.56 -11.77 3.00
CA ILE A 135 7.05 -11.65 1.63
C ILE A 135 7.51 -10.35 0.94
N PHE A 136 7.77 -9.30 1.70
CA PHE A 136 8.20 -8.01 1.16
C PHE A 136 9.71 -7.96 1.03
N SER A 137 10.20 -7.76 -0.21
CA SER A 137 11.64 -7.65 -0.49
C SER A 137 12.21 -6.31 -0.04
N ALA A 138 11.38 -5.27 0.02
CA ALA A 138 11.75 -3.94 0.49
C ALA A 138 10.56 -3.26 1.15
N ILE A 139 10.84 -2.43 2.14
CA ILE A 139 9.84 -1.65 2.88
C ILE A 139 10.34 -0.22 2.99
N ALA A 140 9.47 0.75 2.69
CA ALA A 140 9.72 2.16 2.93
C ALA A 140 8.70 2.69 3.92
N SER A 141 9.19 3.22 5.03
CA SER A 141 8.37 3.88 6.04
C SER A 141 8.62 5.38 5.98
N CYS A 142 7.65 6.12 5.48
CA CYS A 142 7.75 7.56 5.31
C CYS A 142 7.05 8.25 6.49
N SER A 143 7.83 8.96 7.31
CA SER A 143 7.32 9.62 8.52
C SER A 143 6.46 8.69 9.39
N GLY A 144 6.95 7.47 9.60
CA GLY A 144 6.22 6.45 10.35
C GLY A 144 5.85 6.89 11.76
N SER A 145 4.65 6.51 12.19
CA SER A 145 4.10 6.87 13.51
C SER A 145 4.74 6.00 14.62
N LEU A 146 6.03 6.14 14.83
CA LEU A 146 6.80 5.31 15.75
C LEU A 146 6.61 5.65 17.23
N TRP A 147 5.84 6.71 17.51
CA TRP A 147 5.41 7.10 18.85
C TRP A 147 4.21 6.26 19.37
N PHE A 148 3.66 5.45 18.52
CA PHE A 148 2.46 4.66 18.76
C PHE A 148 2.69 3.48 19.71
#